data_294c083bf65508b1f0785f31a6791cba
#
_entry.id   294c083bf65508b1f0785f31a6791cba
#
_cell.length_a   1.000
_cell.length_b   1.000
_cell.length_c   1.000
_cell.angle_alpha   90.00
_cell.angle_beta   90.00
_cell.angle_gamma   90.00
#
_symmetry.space_group_name_H-M   'P 1'
#
loop_
_entity.id
_entity.type
_entity.pdbx_description
1 polymer ?
#
loop_
_entity_poly.entity_id
_entity_poly.type
_entity_poly.pdbx_seq_one_letter_code
_entity_poly.pdbx_strand_id
1 'polypeptide(L)'
;MERISDNEMREILSSINFVERYQALCIPYAIGAKNSFENYDNKRVLEILLEVGYQNVKFWKSENFFRSTNKHGIYEFWYHIDTKYGMIDLMWYARRDKKYYAGDRLTNLENFLFNPEKRHTRPVFRNYEELKDFLIIGHQLQEDITAAFLKAQGISD
;
A
#
# COMPACT_ATOMS: atom_id res chain seq x y z
N MET A 1 20.91 -8.40 11.27
CA MET A 1 19.47 -8.58 11.11
C MET A 1 19.17 -8.97 9.67
N GLU A 2 18.53 -10.10 9.52
CA GLU A 2 18.20 -10.62 8.20
C GLU A 2 17.04 -9.85 7.57
N ARG A 3 17.18 -9.51 6.31
CA ARG A 3 16.11 -8.92 5.51
C ARG A 3 16.29 -9.36 4.04
N ILE A 4 15.25 -9.15 3.25
CA ILE A 4 15.27 -9.51 1.85
C ILE A 4 16.37 -8.74 1.09
N SER A 5 16.97 -9.37 0.08
CA SER A 5 17.94 -8.68 -0.77
C SER A 5 17.23 -7.75 -1.75
N ASP A 6 17.95 -6.71 -2.19
CA ASP A 6 17.42 -5.77 -3.18
C ASP A 6 17.05 -6.46 -4.48
N ASN A 7 17.86 -7.42 -4.91
CA ASN A 7 17.60 -8.17 -6.15
C ASN A 7 16.31 -9.00 -6.05
N GLU A 8 16.10 -9.69 -4.93
CA GLU A 8 14.86 -10.44 -4.72
C GLU A 8 13.65 -9.52 -4.75
N MET A 9 13.73 -8.37 -4.07
CA MET A 9 12.63 -7.43 -4.04
C MET A 9 12.33 -6.86 -5.44
N ARG A 10 13.36 -6.57 -6.23
CA ARG A 10 13.20 -6.15 -7.64
C ARG A 10 12.45 -7.20 -8.46
N GLU A 11 12.83 -8.46 -8.31
CA GLU A 11 12.19 -9.56 -9.05
C GLU A 11 10.73 -9.72 -8.66
N ILE A 12 10.43 -9.63 -7.35
CA ILE A 12 9.06 -9.73 -6.84
C ILE A 12 8.19 -8.63 -7.47
N LEU A 13 8.62 -7.39 -7.36
CA LEU A 13 7.84 -6.26 -7.86
C LEU A 13 7.73 -6.27 -9.39
N SER A 14 8.81 -6.63 -10.07
CA SER A 14 8.80 -6.71 -11.54
C SER A 14 7.88 -7.82 -12.04
N SER A 15 7.76 -8.92 -11.30
CA SER A 15 6.91 -10.05 -11.70
C SER A 15 5.42 -9.68 -11.77
N ILE A 16 5.00 -8.63 -11.10
CA ILE A 16 3.61 -8.18 -11.09
C ILE A 16 3.40 -6.85 -11.82
N ASN A 17 4.41 -6.37 -12.54
CA ASN A 17 4.37 -5.06 -13.24
C ASN A 17 4.03 -3.92 -12.27
N PHE A 18 4.66 -3.92 -11.10
CA PHE A 18 4.30 -3.00 -10.02
C PHE A 18 4.34 -1.53 -10.43
N VAL A 19 5.44 -1.07 -11.06
CA VAL A 19 5.62 0.35 -11.42
C VAL A 19 4.48 0.83 -12.32
N GLU A 20 4.20 0.08 -13.40
CA GLU A 20 3.16 0.45 -14.36
C GLU A 20 1.79 0.50 -13.70
N ARG A 21 1.49 -0.50 -12.86
CA ARG A 21 0.22 -0.60 -12.15
C ARG A 21 0.05 0.51 -11.13
N TYR A 22 1.10 0.81 -10.37
CA TYR A 22 1.03 1.86 -9.36
C TYR A 22 0.88 3.24 -9.99
N GLN A 23 1.61 3.52 -11.07
CA GLN A 23 1.47 4.77 -11.81
C GLN A 23 0.07 4.91 -12.41
N ALA A 24 -0.46 3.86 -13.00
CA ALA A 24 -1.82 3.86 -13.54
C ALA A 24 -2.87 4.12 -12.45
N LEU A 25 -2.62 3.63 -11.23
CA LEU A 25 -3.49 3.90 -10.09
C LEU A 25 -3.41 5.36 -9.64
N CYS A 26 -2.20 5.91 -9.50
CA CYS A 26 -1.99 7.21 -8.88
C CYS A 26 -2.27 8.40 -9.79
N ILE A 27 -1.91 8.31 -11.07
CA ILE A 27 -1.99 9.44 -11.99
C ILE A 27 -3.38 10.08 -12.06
N PRO A 28 -4.49 9.33 -12.19
CA PRO A 28 -5.83 9.94 -12.22
C PRO A 28 -6.19 10.73 -10.97
N TYR A 29 -5.55 10.45 -9.84
CA TYR A 29 -5.82 11.10 -8.56
C TYR A 29 -4.74 12.13 -8.19
N ALA A 30 -3.75 12.34 -9.04
CA ALA A 30 -2.66 13.28 -8.80
C ALA A 30 -3.08 14.71 -9.20
N ILE A 31 -4.14 15.20 -8.59
CA ILE A 31 -4.84 16.45 -8.96
C ILE A 31 -4.50 17.64 -8.05
N GLY A 32 -3.56 17.45 -7.13
CA GLY A 32 -3.09 18.52 -6.25
C GLY A 32 -3.81 18.57 -4.90
N ALA A 33 -3.05 18.90 -3.86
CA ALA A 33 -3.55 18.90 -2.47
C ALA A 33 -4.73 19.84 -2.23
N LYS A 34 -4.85 20.93 -2.99
CA LYS A 34 -5.96 21.87 -2.85
C LYS A 34 -7.33 21.27 -3.19
N ASN A 35 -7.33 20.12 -3.89
CA ASN A 35 -8.55 19.41 -4.28
C ASN A 35 -8.91 18.30 -3.29
N SER A 36 -8.14 18.13 -2.21
CA SER A 36 -8.35 17.06 -1.27
C SER A 36 -9.58 17.24 -0.40
N PHE A 37 -10.12 16.13 0.09
CA PHE A 37 -11.25 16.10 1.01
C PHE A 37 -10.74 16.36 2.42
N GLU A 38 -10.89 17.59 2.92
CA GLU A 38 -10.30 18.01 4.20
C GLU A 38 -11.04 17.51 5.44
N ASN A 39 -12.36 17.44 5.37
CA ASN A 39 -13.21 17.16 6.54
C ASN A 39 -13.84 15.76 6.50
N TYR A 40 -13.05 14.74 6.14
CA TYR A 40 -13.54 13.38 6.14
C TYR A 40 -13.57 12.79 7.55
N ASP A 41 -14.42 11.78 7.73
CA ASP A 41 -14.60 11.06 8.99
C ASP A 41 -13.84 9.72 8.94
N ASN A 42 -12.95 9.52 9.88
CA ASN A 42 -12.18 8.26 9.98
C ASN A 42 -13.05 7.02 10.20
N LYS A 43 -14.23 7.19 10.79
CA LYS A 43 -15.17 6.06 10.93
C LYS A 43 -15.65 5.59 9.55
N ARG A 44 -15.94 6.55 8.66
CA ARG A 44 -16.34 6.19 7.29
C ARG A 44 -15.19 5.58 6.51
N VAL A 45 -13.96 6.07 6.73
CA VAL A 45 -12.77 5.47 6.11
C VAL A 45 -12.62 4.01 6.56
N LEU A 46 -12.79 3.73 7.86
CA LEU A 46 -12.73 2.36 8.36
C LEU A 46 -13.77 1.46 7.69
N GLU A 47 -15.01 1.95 7.56
CA GLU A 47 -16.06 1.20 6.87
C GLU A 47 -15.67 0.87 5.43
N ILE A 48 -15.10 1.85 4.73
CA ILE A 48 -14.64 1.66 3.34
C ILE A 48 -13.53 0.61 3.27
N LEU A 49 -12.58 0.65 4.19
CA LEU A 49 -11.49 -0.34 4.23
C LEU A 49 -12.04 -1.76 4.39
N LEU A 50 -13.02 -1.93 5.28
CA LEU A 50 -13.65 -3.23 5.49
C LEU A 50 -14.47 -3.66 4.27
N GLU A 51 -15.19 -2.73 3.64
CA GLU A 51 -15.96 -3.00 2.42
C GLU A 51 -15.04 -3.43 1.25
N VAL A 52 -13.86 -2.84 1.17
CA VAL A 52 -12.86 -3.17 0.13
C VAL A 52 -12.25 -4.56 0.34
N GLY A 53 -12.16 -5.00 1.59
CA GLY A 53 -11.65 -6.32 1.92
C GLY A 53 -10.43 -6.35 2.83
N TYR A 54 -10.00 -5.21 3.35
CA TYR A 54 -8.91 -5.19 4.33
C TYR A 54 -9.35 -5.93 5.60
N GLN A 55 -8.45 -6.76 6.13
CA GLN A 55 -8.72 -7.59 7.29
C GLN A 55 -7.95 -7.12 8.51
N ASN A 56 -8.51 -7.38 9.70
CA ASN A 56 -7.84 -7.08 10.98
C ASN A 56 -7.34 -5.64 11.04
N VAL A 57 -8.23 -4.69 10.69
CA VAL A 57 -7.86 -3.28 10.59
C VAL A 57 -7.87 -2.63 11.96
N LYS A 58 -6.79 -1.92 12.28
CA LYS A 58 -6.67 -1.09 13.50
C LYS A 58 -6.29 0.33 13.10
N PHE A 59 -6.85 1.30 13.84
CA PHE A 59 -6.50 2.70 13.67
C PHE A 59 -5.50 3.12 14.74
N TRP A 60 -4.38 3.68 14.31
CA TRP A 60 -3.34 4.21 15.19
C TRP A 60 -3.52 5.71 15.32
N LYS A 61 -4.23 6.12 16.35
CA LYS A 61 -4.66 7.51 16.55
C LYS A 61 -3.49 8.49 16.63
N SER A 62 -2.40 8.12 17.32
CA SER A 62 -1.24 9.00 17.51
C SER A 62 -0.57 9.38 16.18
N GLU A 63 -0.56 8.47 15.23
CA GLU A 63 0.08 8.64 13.93
C GLU A 63 -0.92 8.80 12.79
N ASN A 64 -2.21 8.69 13.11
CA ASN A 64 -3.33 8.90 12.21
C ASN A 64 -3.25 8.04 10.93
N PHE A 65 -3.04 6.72 11.11
CA PHE A 65 -3.07 5.78 9.98
C PHE A 65 -3.79 4.49 10.38
N PHE A 66 -4.21 3.72 9.36
CA PHE A 66 -4.82 2.40 9.54
C PHE A 66 -3.82 1.31 9.19
N ARG A 67 -3.87 0.20 9.90
CA ARG A 67 -3.07 -0.99 9.62
C ARG A 67 -3.97 -2.20 9.46
N SER A 68 -3.81 -2.91 8.34
CA SER A 68 -4.39 -4.22 8.11
C SER A 68 -3.31 -5.27 8.30
N THR A 69 -3.61 -6.34 9.01
CA THR A 69 -2.63 -7.38 9.36
C THR A 69 -3.10 -8.74 8.85
N ASN A 70 -2.20 -9.46 8.16
CA ASN A 70 -2.43 -10.82 7.69
C ASN A 70 -1.22 -11.68 8.03
N LYS A 71 -1.45 -12.98 8.29
CA LYS A 71 -0.38 -13.93 8.61
C LYS A 71 -0.36 -15.08 7.62
N HIS A 72 0.82 -15.47 7.18
CA HIS A 72 1.06 -16.64 6.35
C HIS A 72 2.35 -17.32 6.82
N GLY A 73 2.21 -18.43 7.54
CA GLY A 73 3.36 -19.14 8.07
C GLY A 73 4.17 -18.28 9.04
N ILE A 74 5.46 -18.15 8.77
CA ILE A 74 6.38 -17.35 9.59
C ILE A 74 6.32 -15.86 9.28
N TYR A 75 5.55 -15.47 8.25
CA TYR A 75 5.45 -14.08 7.83
C TYR A 75 4.16 -13.44 8.33
N GLU A 76 4.28 -12.16 8.70
CA GLU A 76 3.16 -11.30 9.01
C GLU A 76 3.23 -10.11 8.06
N PHE A 77 2.12 -9.80 7.39
CA PHE A 77 2.05 -8.70 6.44
C PHE A 77 1.27 -7.55 7.03
N TRP A 78 1.84 -6.36 6.93
CA TRP A 78 1.21 -5.11 7.35
C TRP A 78 0.94 -4.25 6.13
N TYR A 79 -0.32 -3.91 5.92
CA TYR A 79 -0.72 -2.93 4.94
C TYR A 79 -1.10 -1.67 5.69
N HIS A 80 -0.34 -0.60 5.49
CA HIS A 80 -0.68 0.69 6.08
C HIS A 80 -1.43 1.53 5.07
N ILE A 81 -2.47 2.21 5.52
CA ILE A 81 -3.28 3.12 4.73
C ILE A 81 -3.31 4.45 5.47
N ASP A 82 -2.66 5.45 4.91
CA ASP A 82 -2.61 6.80 5.43
C ASP A 82 -3.46 7.69 4.53
N THR A 83 -4.46 8.35 5.13
CA THR A 83 -5.37 9.25 4.42
C THR A 83 -5.30 10.68 4.93
N LYS A 84 -4.24 11.02 5.66
CA LYS A 84 -4.09 12.37 6.22
C LYS A 84 -4.23 13.45 5.15
N TYR A 85 -4.94 14.50 5.50
CA TYR A 85 -5.15 15.67 4.64
C TYR A 85 -5.82 15.33 3.30
N GLY A 86 -6.56 14.21 3.22
CA GLY A 86 -7.18 13.77 1.98
C GLY A 86 -6.20 13.25 0.94
N MET A 87 -4.97 12.97 1.35
CA MET A 87 -3.95 12.37 0.50
C MET A 87 -3.82 10.89 0.82
N ILE A 88 -3.56 10.06 -0.18
CA ILE A 88 -3.49 8.61 0.02
C ILE A 88 -2.05 8.14 -0.08
N ASP A 89 -1.59 7.45 0.96
CA ASP A 89 -0.27 6.83 1.00
C ASP A 89 -0.44 5.40 1.46
N LEU A 90 -0.09 4.45 0.59
CA LEU A 90 -0.18 3.04 0.90
C LEU A 90 1.21 2.48 1.17
N MET A 91 1.29 1.55 2.10
CA MET A 91 2.54 0.89 2.46
C MET A 91 2.33 -0.61 2.52
N TRP A 92 3.37 -1.34 2.20
CA TRP A 92 3.39 -2.80 2.28
C TRP A 92 4.63 -3.24 3.02
N TYR A 93 4.45 -4.05 4.07
CA TYR A 93 5.56 -4.61 4.85
C TYR A 93 5.37 -6.10 5.06
N ALA A 94 6.48 -6.84 4.99
CA ALA A 94 6.56 -8.22 5.44
C ALA A 94 7.45 -8.27 6.68
N ARG A 95 6.97 -8.94 7.71
CA ARG A 95 7.71 -9.17 8.95
C ARG A 95 7.97 -10.67 9.10
N ARG A 96 9.13 -11.01 9.64
CA ARG A 96 9.54 -12.38 9.92
C ARG A 96 10.06 -12.42 11.35
N ASP A 97 9.56 -13.35 12.16
CA ASP A 97 9.93 -13.47 13.57
C ASP A 97 9.78 -12.13 14.32
N LYS A 98 8.69 -11.43 14.06
CA LYS A 98 8.35 -10.14 14.66
C LYS A 98 9.32 -9.01 14.32
N LYS A 99 10.11 -9.18 13.26
CA LYS A 99 11.07 -8.16 12.81
C LYS A 99 10.81 -7.79 11.35
N TYR A 100 11.13 -6.54 11.01
CA TYR A 100 11.07 -6.08 9.64
C TYR A 100 11.93 -6.99 8.75
N TYR A 101 11.35 -7.44 7.65
CA TYR A 101 12.04 -8.26 6.68
C TYR A 101 12.06 -7.61 5.29
N ALA A 102 10.96 -7.01 4.85
CA ALA A 102 10.85 -6.36 3.54
C ALA A 102 9.75 -5.30 3.57
N GLY A 103 9.81 -4.38 2.62
CA GLY A 103 8.72 -3.46 2.35
C GLY A 103 9.04 -2.01 2.57
N ASP A 104 8.13 -1.14 2.12
CA ASP A 104 8.22 0.30 2.23
C ASP A 104 6.89 0.91 1.78
N ARG A 105 6.83 2.23 1.76
CA ARG A 105 5.77 2.95 1.07
C ARG A 105 5.77 2.55 -0.40
N LEU A 106 4.60 2.41 -0.99
CA LEU A 106 4.52 2.05 -2.40
C LEU A 106 5.24 3.07 -3.29
N THR A 107 5.20 4.35 -2.92
CA THR A 107 5.95 5.40 -3.62
C THR A 107 7.45 5.14 -3.59
N ASN A 108 7.98 4.70 -2.45
CA ASN A 108 9.41 4.38 -2.33
C ASN A 108 9.75 3.12 -3.14
N LEU A 109 8.88 2.14 -3.16
CA LEU A 109 9.07 0.94 -3.99
C LEU A 109 9.07 1.28 -5.48
N GLU A 110 8.22 2.22 -5.89
CA GLU A 110 8.22 2.73 -7.25
C GLU A 110 9.57 3.38 -7.58
N ASN A 111 10.04 4.26 -6.71
CA ASN A 111 11.31 4.97 -6.90
C ASN A 111 12.52 4.04 -6.90
N PHE A 112 12.44 2.96 -6.16
CA PHE A 112 13.47 1.93 -6.10
C PHE A 112 13.66 1.23 -7.46
N LEU A 113 12.57 1.05 -8.21
CA LEU A 113 12.58 0.36 -9.51
C LEU A 113 12.69 1.33 -10.68
N PHE A 114 12.13 2.52 -10.55
CA PHE A 114 11.99 3.47 -11.63
C PHE A 114 12.15 4.88 -11.09
N ASN A 115 13.14 5.60 -11.58
CA ASN A 115 13.42 6.97 -11.14
C ASN A 115 13.16 7.94 -12.30
N PRO A 116 11.89 8.36 -12.52
CA PRO A 116 11.55 9.26 -13.62
C PRO A 116 12.08 10.66 -13.40
N GLU A 117 12.31 11.40 -14.47
CA GLU A 117 12.70 12.81 -14.40
C GLU A 117 11.61 13.64 -13.70
N LYS A 118 10.36 13.30 -13.96
CA LYS A 118 9.21 13.96 -13.36
C LYS A 118 8.31 12.95 -12.67
N ARG A 119 8.21 13.10 -11.35
CA ARG A 119 7.36 12.23 -10.53
C ARG A 119 5.93 12.75 -10.52
N HIS A 120 4.95 11.84 -10.43
CA HIS A 120 3.57 12.24 -10.18
C HIS A 120 3.44 12.76 -8.74
N THR A 121 2.49 13.65 -8.51
CA THR A 121 2.20 14.12 -7.16
C THR A 121 1.45 13.03 -6.40
N ARG A 122 1.40 13.16 -5.08
CA ARG A 122 0.67 12.21 -4.23
C ARG A 122 -0.81 12.19 -4.62
N PRO A 123 -1.44 11.01 -4.72
CA PRO A 123 -2.86 10.94 -5.02
C PRO A 123 -3.70 11.53 -3.89
N VAL A 124 -4.79 12.20 -4.26
CA VAL A 124 -5.75 12.77 -3.31
C VAL A 124 -7.15 12.27 -3.66
N PHE A 125 -8.04 12.24 -2.68
CA PHE A 125 -9.45 11.93 -2.91
C PHE A 125 -10.29 13.16 -2.55
N ARG A 126 -11.35 13.39 -3.34
CA ARG A 126 -12.26 14.52 -3.15
C ARG A 126 -13.53 14.12 -2.40
N ASN A 127 -13.80 12.82 -2.36
CA ASN A 127 -15.01 12.26 -1.71
C ASN A 127 -14.75 10.80 -1.36
N TYR A 128 -15.66 10.17 -0.63
CA TYR A 128 -15.51 8.79 -0.20
C TYR A 128 -15.58 7.80 -1.36
N GLU A 129 -16.32 8.11 -2.41
CA GLU A 129 -16.40 7.23 -3.58
C GLU A 129 -15.06 7.12 -4.28
N GLU A 130 -14.36 8.23 -4.45
CA GLU A 130 -13.01 8.23 -5.02
C GLU A 130 -12.02 7.46 -4.14
N LEU A 131 -12.12 7.64 -2.83
CA LEU A 131 -11.28 6.89 -1.89
C LEU A 131 -11.51 5.39 -2.04
N LYS A 132 -12.77 4.97 -2.10
CA LYS A 132 -13.12 3.56 -2.25
C LYS A 132 -12.60 2.99 -3.58
N ASP A 133 -12.81 3.72 -4.68
CA ASP A 133 -12.35 3.29 -6.00
C ASP A 133 -10.83 3.11 -6.03
N PHE A 134 -10.09 4.06 -5.46
CA PHE A 134 -8.64 3.97 -5.34
C PHE A 134 -8.23 2.75 -4.52
N LEU A 135 -8.87 2.54 -3.38
CA LEU A 135 -8.50 1.48 -2.45
C LEU A 135 -8.82 0.08 -2.99
N ILE A 136 -9.83 -0.08 -3.81
CA ILE A 136 -10.13 -1.36 -4.46
C ILE A 136 -8.91 -1.84 -5.26
N ILE A 137 -8.34 -0.94 -6.06
CA ILE A 137 -7.16 -1.26 -6.88
C ILE A 137 -5.90 -1.33 -6.01
N GLY A 138 -5.75 -0.39 -5.08
CA GLY A 138 -4.60 -0.34 -4.18
C GLY A 138 -4.49 -1.57 -3.30
N HIS A 139 -5.60 -2.04 -2.74
CA HIS A 139 -5.65 -3.26 -1.95
C HIS A 139 -5.25 -4.48 -2.79
N GLN A 140 -5.76 -4.59 -4.02
CA GLN A 140 -5.39 -5.68 -4.90
C GLN A 140 -3.88 -5.66 -5.18
N LEU A 141 -3.32 -4.49 -5.37
CA LEU A 141 -1.88 -4.35 -5.59
C LEU A 141 -1.07 -4.82 -4.37
N GLN A 142 -1.50 -4.45 -3.16
CA GLN A 142 -0.88 -4.92 -1.92
C GLN A 142 -0.99 -6.45 -1.79
N GLU A 143 -2.14 -7.02 -2.12
CA GLU A 143 -2.35 -8.47 -2.10
C GLU A 143 -1.47 -9.17 -3.13
N ASP A 144 -1.30 -8.59 -4.30
CA ASP A 144 -0.45 -9.18 -5.35
C ASP A 144 1.03 -9.14 -4.98
N ILE A 145 1.47 -8.09 -4.28
CA ILE A 145 2.83 -8.06 -3.73
C ILE A 145 3.01 -9.21 -2.74
N THR A 146 2.04 -9.42 -1.85
CA THR A 146 2.07 -10.51 -0.88
C THR A 146 2.18 -11.87 -1.57
N ALA A 147 1.34 -12.12 -2.58
CA ALA A 147 1.33 -13.38 -3.30
C ALA A 147 2.67 -13.63 -4.02
N ALA A 148 3.20 -12.60 -4.68
CA ALA A 148 4.48 -12.70 -5.36
C ALA A 148 5.63 -12.92 -4.38
N PHE A 149 5.59 -12.25 -3.22
CA PHE A 149 6.57 -12.43 -2.16
C PHE A 149 6.56 -13.87 -1.64
N LEU A 150 5.38 -14.39 -1.32
CA LEU A 150 5.25 -15.77 -0.80
C LEU A 150 5.76 -16.79 -1.83
N LYS A 151 5.43 -16.61 -3.10
CA LYS A 151 5.90 -17.46 -4.17
C LYS A 151 7.44 -17.44 -4.26
N ALA A 152 8.04 -16.26 -4.14
CA ALA A 152 9.51 -16.11 -4.17
C ALA A 152 10.18 -16.79 -2.97
N GLN A 153 9.47 -16.88 -1.83
CA GLN A 153 9.97 -17.57 -0.65
C GLN A 153 9.69 -19.08 -0.68
N GLY A 154 9.08 -19.58 -1.78
CA GLY A 154 8.77 -21.01 -1.90
C GLY A 154 7.54 -21.44 -1.11
N ILE A 155 6.69 -20.51 -0.74
CA ILE A 155 5.44 -20.77 0.01
C ILE A 155 4.27 -20.71 -0.96
N SER A 156 3.56 -21.82 -1.12
CA SER A 156 2.31 -21.86 -1.87
C SER A 156 1.13 -21.79 -0.90
N ASP A 157 0.04 -21.23 -1.36
CA ASP A 157 -1.20 -21.08 -0.58
C ASP A 157 -1.78 -22.42 -0.12
#